data_b3e8a47fe0e192d7f3b0cc0006af4d38
#
_entry.id   b3e8a47fe0e192d7f3b0cc0006af4d38
#
_cell.length_a   1.000
_cell.length_b   1.000
_cell.length_c   1.000
_cell.angle_alpha   90.00
_cell.angle_beta   90.00
_cell.angle_gamma   90.00
#
_symmetry.space_group_name_H-M   'P 1'
#
loop_
_entity.id
_entity.type
_entity.pdbx_description
1 polymer ?
#
loop_
_entity_poly.entity_id
_entity_poly.type
_entity_poly.pdbx_seq_one_letter_code
_entity_poly.pdbx_strand_id
1 'polypeptide(L)'
;MAFLMVNVTSQAARMDMVDVSNNNGYMSTAEYVSMRNEFGVKALTVKISEGTTFKDGYAASNIANGQAAGLYVNGYHFAHYKTKAQAIAEADYAGQAAKAAGLPVGAVLATDVESAEEQGILSQATNDRNNAAFMKEIQKFGYRADIYTSGSWANNKMTIKGKIGWVAGYPYVMSGQKWYTNNNAWQWSGSAHFRISYGGFDVSQLYTDYYTAGQKSTVKPTNKDAVKANNQGANKNTSKPSTSAKWVKEAKTYTLKTAVKLRTGASTSSNAITILPAGTTVKTDQAIIQGGYRWVRQPRSHGYGYLATGPASNTLEYVKSGATHTYYTVKSGDSWWAIAQRNGLNMTTLASQNGKTIYTTIYPGQRLVVR
;
A
#
# COMPACT_ATOMS: atom_id res chain seq x y z
N MET A 1 33.34 40.28 20.15
CA MET A 1 32.11 39.49 20.31
C MET A 1 31.96 38.64 19.07
N ALA A 2 32.19 37.32 19.18
CA ALA A 2 31.99 36.40 18.07
C ALA A 2 30.51 35.92 18.13
N PHE A 3 29.75 36.24 17.08
CA PHE A 3 28.42 35.71 16.91
C PHE A 3 28.53 34.25 16.50
N LEU A 4 28.22 33.33 17.40
CA LEU A 4 27.94 31.92 17.02
C LEU A 4 26.64 31.91 16.20
N MET A 5 26.78 31.76 14.90
CA MET A 5 25.63 31.39 14.05
C MET A 5 25.29 29.92 14.35
N VAL A 6 24.25 29.70 15.14
CA VAL A 6 23.66 28.39 15.27
C VAL A 6 22.89 28.14 13.96
N ASN A 7 23.47 27.36 13.07
CA ASN A 7 22.76 26.83 11.90
C ASN A 7 21.69 25.88 12.41
N VAL A 8 20.48 26.37 12.64
CA VAL A 8 19.31 25.56 12.83
C VAL A 8 18.97 24.96 11.46
N THR A 9 19.51 23.80 11.15
CA THR A 9 19.04 23.02 10.00
C THR A 9 17.58 22.66 10.27
N SER A 10 16.67 23.29 9.55
CA SER A 10 15.25 22.98 9.60
C SER A 10 15.07 21.53 9.16
N GLN A 11 14.79 20.66 10.12
CA GLN A 11 14.61 19.24 9.84
C GLN A 11 13.21 19.06 9.22
N ALA A 12 13.16 18.47 8.01
CA ALA A 12 11.90 18.09 7.38
C ALA A 12 11.10 17.12 8.29
N ALA A 13 9.77 17.13 8.19
CA ALA A 13 8.95 16.19 8.92
C ALA A 13 9.31 14.74 8.52
N ARG A 14 9.30 13.84 9.52
CA ARG A 14 9.69 12.43 9.31
C ARG A 14 8.51 11.64 8.76
N MET A 15 8.82 10.65 7.92
CA MET A 15 7.88 9.64 7.45
C MET A 15 7.94 8.40 8.36
N ASP A 16 7.66 8.56 9.65
CA ASP A 16 7.77 7.45 10.61
C ASP A 16 6.69 6.37 10.40
N MET A 17 5.51 6.77 9.90
CA MET A 17 4.38 5.89 9.64
C MET A 17 3.77 6.21 8.27
N VAL A 18 3.38 5.18 7.55
CA VAL A 18 2.59 5.25 6.32
C VAL A 18 1.22 4.61 6.57
N ASP A 19 0.18 5.17 6.00
CA ASP A 19 -1.12 4.49 6.00
C ASP A 19 -1.60 4.17 4.59
N VAL A 20 -2.33 3.05 4.47
CA VAL A 20 -2.76 2.48 3.20
C VAL A 20 -4.16 1.90 3.28
N SER A 21 -4.83 1.88 2.15
CA SER A 21 -6.16 1.29 1.98
C SER A 21 -6.25 0.54 0.65
N ASN A 22 -7.46 0.07 0.30
CA ASN A 22 -7.78 -0.43 -1.03
C ASN A 22 -7.45 0.55 -2.16
N ASN A 23 -7.34 1.86 -1.87
CA ASN A 23 -6.93 2.87 -2.86
C ASN A 23 -5.47 2.69 -3.31
N ASN A 24 -4.59 2.25 -2.40
CA ASN A 24 -3.20 1.91 -2.71
C ASN A 24 -3.07 0.49 -3.29
N GLY A 25 -4.11 -0.33 -3.12
CA GLY A 25 -4.14 -1.72 -3.57
C GLY A 25 -3.21 -2.63 -2.78
N TYR A 26 -2.74 -3.66 -3.47
CA TYR A 26 -1.77 -4.59 -2.91
C TYR A 26 -0.38 -3.96 -2.84
N MET A 27 0.20 -3.95 -1.64
CA MET A 27 1.58 -3.51 -1.40
C MET A 27 2.46 -4.72 -1.09
N SER A 28 3.54 -4.87 -1.84
CA SER A 28 4.48 -5.98 -1.65
C SER A 28 5.40 -5.76 -0.45
N THR A 29 5.94 -6.85 0.11
CA THR A 29 6.98 -6.79 1.15
C THR A 29 8.18 -5.94 0.70
N ALA A 30 8.55 -5.98 -0.58
CA ALA A 30 9.69 -5.23 -1.11
C ALA A 30 9.45 -3.71 -1.06
N GLU A 31 8.21 -3.25 -1.30
CA GLU A 31 7.84 -1.84 -1.18
C GLU A 31 7.94 -1.38 0.26
N TYR A 32 7.40 -2.13 1.21
CA TYR A 32 7.51 -1.82 2.64
C TYR A 32 8.96 -1.86 3.15
N VAL A 33 9.80 -2.79 2.65
CA VAL A 33 11.23 -2.82 2.96
C VAL A 33 11.94 -1.58 2.42
N SER A 34 11.60 -1.11 1.21
CA SER A 34 12.14 0.15 0.66
C SER A 34 11.71 1.35 1.49
N MET A 35 10.43 1.45 1.85
CA MET A 35 9.92 2.52 2.74
C MET A 35 10.68 2.56 4.06
N ARG A 36 10.88 1.39 4.69
CA ARG A 36 11.65 1.27 5.94
C ARG A 36 13.12 1.68 5.76
N ASN A 37 13.79 1.15 4.76
CA ASN A 37 15.25 1.28 4.64
C ASN A 37 15.68 2.63 4.08
N GLU A 38 14.89 3.20 3.15
CA GLU A 38 15.27 4.42 2.43
C GLU A 38 14.67 5.68 3.06
N PHE A 39 13.48 5.56 3.65
CA PHE A 39 12.73 6.71 4.18
C PHE A 39 12.57 6.68 5.71
N GLY A 40 12.96 5.58 6.36
CA GLY A 40 12.91 5.46 7.81
C GLY A 40 11.52 5.17 8.36
N VAL A 41 10.60 4.66 7.54
CA VAL A 41 9.27 4.20 7.98
C VAL A 41 9.41 3.09 9.02
N LYS A 42 8.71 3.23 10.14
CA LYS A 42 8.73 2.30 11.29
C LYS A 42 7.42 1.55 11.44
N ALA A 43 6.31 2.23 11.12
CA ALA A 43 4.96 1.71 11.29
C ALA A 43 4.14 1.81 10.00
N LEU A 44 3.21 0.89 9.88
CA LEU A 44 2.19 0.82 8.83
C LEU A 44 0.82 0.82 9.51
N THR A 45 -0.12 1.61 9.00
CA THR A 45 -1.52 1.56 9.42
C THR A 45 -2.37 1.18 8.21
N VAL A 46 -3.15 0.11 8.30
CA VAL A 46 -3.91 -0.47 7.19
C VAL A 46 -5.40 -0.25 7.41
N LYS A 47 -6.13 0.22 6.39
CA LYS A 47 -7.60 0.21 6.45
C LYS A 47 -8.09 -1.21 6.67
N ILE A 48 -8.92 -1.42 7.68
CA ILE A 48 -9.50 -2.72 8.01
C ILE A 48 -10.91 -2.80 7.49
N SER A 49 -11.71 -1.79 7.78
CA SER A 49 -13.14 -1.79 7.51
C SER A 49 -13.72 -0.38 7.49
N GLU A 50 -14.99 -0.27 7.09
CA GLU A 50 -15.77 0.95 7.06
C GLU A 50 -17.23 0.63 7.38
N GLY A 51 -17.85 1.39 8.29
CA GLY A 51 -19.18 1.11 8.79
C GLY A 51 -19.33 -0.35 9.28
N THR A 52 -20.48 -0.97 9.02
CA THR A 52 -20.73 -2.38 9.39
C THR A 52 -20.77 -3.35 8.18
N THR A 53 -20.43 -2.89 6.98
CA THR A 53 -20.62 -3.68 5.76
C THR A 53 -19.39 -3.82 4.88
N PHE A 54 -18.44 -2.88 4.93
CA PHE A 54 -17.25 -2.90 4.10
C PHE A 54 -16.04 -3.46 4.86
N LYS A 55 -15.31 -4.37 4.22
CA LYS A 55 -13.97 -4.83 4.64
C LYS A 55 -12.99 -4.53 3.53
N ASP A 56 -11.82 -4.00 3.87
CA ASP A 56 -10.79 -3.73 2.89
C ASP A 56 -10.21 -5.04 2.33
N GLY A 57 -10.32 -5.21 1.02
CA GLY A 57 -9.92 -6.46 0.34
C GLY A 57 -8.41 -6.71 0.35
N TYR A 58 -7.60 -5.70 0.62
CA TYR A 58 -6.15 -5.80 0.69
C TYR A 58 -5.60 -5.82 2.13
N ALA A 59 -6.47 -5.67 3.14
CA ALA A 59 -6.04 -5.60 4.54
C ALA A 59 -5.12 -6.76 4.93
N ALA A 60 -5.55 -8.00 4.69
CA ALA A 60 -4.79 -9.18 5.09
C ALA A 60 -3.42 -9.25 4.40
N SER A 61 -3.33 -8.95 3.10
CA SER A 61 -2.08 -8.96 2.36
C SER A 61 -1.14 -7.84 2.79
N ASN A 62 -1.67 -6.63 3.00
CA ASN A 62 -0.88 -5.48 3.44
C ASN A 62 -0.36 -5.66 4.87
N ILE A 63 -1.17 -6.22 5.76
CA ILE A 63 -0.74 -6.61 7.12
C ILE A 63 0.41 -7.64 7.05
N ALA A 64 0.24 -8.73 6.33
CA ALA A 64 1.24 -9.79 6.22
C ALA A 64 2.56 -9.29 5.62
N ASN A 65 2.47 -8.47 4.56
CA ASN A 65 3.64 -7.91 3.89
C ASN A 65 4.35 -6.84 4.74
N GLY A 66 3.60 -6.01 5.48
CA GLY A 66 4.15 -5.05 6.42
C GLY A 66 4.92 -5.74 7.56
N GLN A 67 4.34 -6.81 8.13
CA GLN A 67 5.01 -7.64 9.14
C GLN A 67 6.27 -8.31 8.59
N ALA A 68 6.20 -8.91 7.41
CA ALA A 68 7.34 -9.52 6.75
C ALA A 68 8.46 -8.51 6.43
N ALA A 69 8.10 -7.25 6.20
CA ALA A 69 9.04 -6.15 6.06
C ALA A 69 9.65 -5.67 7.39
N GLY A 70 9.18 -6.17 8.53
CA GLY A 70 9.64 -5.77 9.85
C GLY A 70 9.10 -4.42 10.32
N LEU A 71 7.94 -4.00 9.82
CA LEU A 71 7.21 -2.83 10.30
C LEU A 71 6.29 -3.21 11.47
N TYR A 72 6.04 -2.26 12.35
CA TYR A 72 4.92 -2.33 13.28
C TYR A 72 3.63 -2.12 12.49
N VAL A 73 2.70 -3.07 12.56
CA VAL A 73 1.47 -3.00 11.74
C VAL A 73 0.27 -2.71 12.61
N ASN A 74 -0.43 -1.65 12.27
CA ASN A 74 -1.64 -1.16 12.92
C ASN A 74 -2.80 -1.16 11.93
N GLY A 75 -3.99 -0.83 12.39
CA GLY A 75 -5.17 -0.73 11.55
C GLY A 75 -5.98 0.52 11.81
N TYR A 76 -6.88 0.83 10.87
CA TYR A 76 -7.91 1.84 11.11
C TYR A 76 -9.26 1.40 10.54
N HIS A 77 -10.30 1.96 11.09
CA HIS A 77 -11.70 1.78 10.70
C HIS A 77 -12.30 3.14 10.36
N PHE A 78 -12.84 3.29 9.15
CA PHE A 78 -13.54 4.50 8.75
C PHE A 78 -14.94 4.51 9.34
N ALA A 79 -15.23 5.50 10.18
CA ALA A 79 -16.43 5.55 11.01
C ALA A 79 -17.61 6.17 10.28
N HIS A 80 -18.78 5.54 10.44
CA HIS A 80 -20.09 6.05 10.02
C HIS A 80 -21.06 6.28 11.18
N TYR A 81 -20.69 5.91 12.41
CA TYR A 81 -21.56 5.97 13.56
C TYR A 81 -21.97 7.41 13.96
N LYS A 82 -23.25 7.57 14.27
CA LYS A 82 -23.85 8.79 14.82
C LYS A 82 -24.36 8.60 16.25
N THR A 83 -24.43 7.37 16.72
CA THR A 83 -24.90 7.02 18.07
C THR A 83 -23.92 6.07 18.75
N LYS A 84 -24.01 6.01 20.09
CA LYS A 84 -23.22 5.08 20.90
C LYS A 84 -23.44 3.60 20.49
N ALA A 85 -24.68 3.23 20.18
CA ALA A 85 -24.99 1.86 19.76
C ALA A 85 -24.34 1.50 18.42
N GLN A 86 -24.36 2.44 17.45
CA GLN A 86 -23.67 2.27 16.17
C GLN A 86 -22.16 2.19 16.36
N ALA A 87 -21.56 3.03 17.22
CA ALA A 87 -20.13 3.00 17.50
C ALA A 87 -19.69 1.64 18.07
N ILE A 88 -20.49 1.02 18.93
CA ILE A 88 -20.23 -0.34 19.46
C ILE A 88 -20.35 -1.36 18.32
N ALA A 89 -21.40 -1.30 17.49
CA ALA A 89 -21.58 -2.24 16.38
C ALA A 89 -20.46 -2.15 15.33
N GLU A 90 -20.02 -0.93 15.00
CA GLU A 90 -18.89 -0.72 14.08
C GLU A 90 -17.57 -1.20 14.69
N ALA A 91 -17.36 -1.00 16.00
CA ALA A 91 -16.18 -1.50 16.69
C ALA A 91 -16.14 -3.05 16.73
N ASP A 92 -17.28 -3.70 16.96
CA ASP A 92 -17.39 -5.17 16.88
C ASP A 92 -17.06 -5.66 15.48
N TYR A 93 -17.61 -5.01 14.46
CA TYR A 93 -17.32 -5.34 13.06
C TYR A 93 -15.83 -5.15 12.71
N ALA A 94 -15.26 -4.00 13.10
CA ALA A 94 -13.85 -3.68 12.89
C ALA A 94 -12.91 -4.65 13.62
N GLY A 95 -13.21 -4.98 14.87
CA GLY A 95 -12.44 -5.92 15.68
C GLY A 95 -12.42 -7.34 15.10
N GLN A 96 -13.59 -7.82 14.63
CA GLN A 96 -13.68 -9.12 13.95
C GLN A 96 -12.94 -9.11 12.61
N ALA A 97 -13.08 -8.03 11.82
CA ALA A 97 -12.39 -7.88 10.54
C ALA A 97 -10.87 -7.80 10.72
N ALA A 98 -10.38 -7.06 11.71
CA ALA A 98 -8.97 -6.95 12.04
C ALA A 98 -8.36 -8.29 12.45
N LYS A 99 -9.07 -9.04 13.28
CA LYS A 99 -8.66 -10.40 13.68
C LYS A 99 -8.60 -11.34 12.49
N ALA A 100 -9.61 -11.31 11.62
CA ALA A 100 -9.65 -12.13 10.40
C ALA A 100 -8.56 -11.76 9.40
N ALA A 101 -8.19 -10.49 9.30
CA ALA A 101 -7.09 -9.99 8.48
C ALA A 101 -5.69 -10.27 9.05
N GLY A 102 -5.59 -10.78 10.28
CA GLY A 102 -4.31 -11.12 10.92
C GLY A 102 -3.61 -9.92 11.59
N LEU A 103 -4.36 -8.87 11.96
CA LEU A 103 -3.79 -7.75 12.71
C LEU A 103 -3.23 -8.26 14.05
N PRO A 104 -1.97 -7.95 14.43
CA PRO A 104 -1.36 -8.46 15.66
C PRO A 104 -2.10 -8.00 16.91
N VAL A 105 -2.25 -8.87 17.89
CA VAL A 105 -2.74 -8.47 19.21
C VAL A 105 -1.79 -7.43 19.82
N GLY A 106 -2.36 -6.39 20.42
CA GLY A 106 -1.62 -5.23 20.92
C GLY A 106 -1.31 -4.16 19.87
N ALA A 107 -1.67 -4.36 18.59
CA ALA A 107 -1.66 -3.31 17.59
C ALA A 107 -2.67 -2.20 17.93
N VAL A 108 -2.49 -1.02 17.36
CA VAL A 108 -3.50 0.02 17.38
C VAL A 108 -4.57 -0.30 16.32
N LEU A 109 -5.84 -0.16 16.68
CA LEU A 109 -6.95 -0.08 15.75
C LEU A 109 -7.66 1.25 15.99
N ALA A 110 -7.33 2.23 15.16
CA ALA A 110 -7.86 3.58 15.28
C ALA A 110 -9.27 3.69 14.68
N THR A 111 -10.11 4.55 15.26
CA THR A 111 -11.31 5.02 14.58
C THR A 111 -10.98 6.29 13.79
N ASP A 112 -11.31 6.29 12.53
CA ASP A 112 -11.14 7.39 11.60
C ASP A 112 -12.45 8.17 11.49
N VAL A 113 -12.48 9.37 12.10
CA VAL A 113 -13.68 10.17 12.34
C VAL A 113 -13.56 11.50 11.61
N GLU A 114 -14.10 11.54 10.40
CA GLU A 114 -13.95 12.72 9.52
C GLU A 114 -15.15 12.96 8.56
N SER A 115 -16.23 12.17 8.66
CA SER A 115 -17.41 12.35 7.80
C SER A 115 -18.19 13.59 8.18
N ALA A 116 -18.17 14.61 7.30
CA ALA A 116 -18.86 15.87 7.50
C ALA A 116 -20.39 15.69 7.65
N GLU A 117 -20.96 14.71 6.94
CA GLU A 117 -22.40 14.44 6.90
C GLU A 117 -22.88 13.59 8.08
N GLU A 118 -21.95 12.97 8.80
CA GLU A 118 -22.26 12.09 9.93
C GLU A 118 -21.78 12.68 11.24
N GLN A 119 -20.50 12.60 11.54
CA GLN A 119 -19.95 13.12 12.79
C GLN A 119 -19.84 14.65 12.79
N GLY A 120 -19.69 15.26 11.61
CA GLY A 120 -19.58 16.72 11.45
C GLY A 120 -20.83 17.48 11.88
N ILE A 121 -22.01 16.87 11.80
CA ILE A 121 -23.28 17.46 12.22
C ILE A 121 -23.58 17.26 13.71
N LEU A 122 -22.80 16.43 14.42
CA LEU A 122 -23.03 16.13 15.83
C LEU A 122 -22.33 17.15 16.74
N SER A 123 -22.80 17.23 17.97
CA SER A 123 -22.11 17.98 19.02
C SER A 123 -20.82 17.28 19.44
N GLN A 124 -19.83 18.03 19.91
CA GLN A 124 -18.59 17.51 20.46
C GLN A 124 -18.84 16.45 21.54
N ALA A 125 -19.75 16.71 22.49
CA ALA A 125 -20.08 15.78 23.55
C ALA A 125 -20.68 14.45 23.03
N THR A 126 -21.44 14.51 21.92
CA THR A 126 -21.97 13.31 21.28
C THR A 126 -20.85 12.49 20.61
N ASN A 127 -19.97 13.15 19.87
CA ASN A 127 -18.82 12.49 19.27
C ASN A 127 -17.91 11.88 20.33
N ASP A 128 -17.60 12.60 21.41
CA ASP A 128 -16.76 12.10 22.51
C ASP A 128 -17.35 10.82 23.13
N ARG A 129 -18.65 10.81 23.39
CA ARG A 129 -19.33 9.62 23.92
C ARG A 129 -19.27 8.44 22.95
N ASN A 130 -19.50 8.69 21.67
CA ASN A 130 -19.49 7.66 20.63
C ASN A 130 -18.08 7.11 20.42
N ASN A 131 -17.09 7.99 20.31
CA ASN A 131 -15.67 7.62 20.16
C ASN A 131 -15.17 6.81 21.36
N ALA A 132 -15.53 7.22 22.58
CA ALA A 132 -15.19 6.47 23.79
C ALA A 132 -15.82 5.08 23.80
N ALA A 133 -17.03 4.92 23.28
CA ALA A 133 -17.69 3.62 23.17
C ALA A 133 -16.99 2.71 22.16
N PHE A 134 -16.63 3.22 20.98
CA PHE A 134 -15.83 2.50 19.98
C PHE A 134 -14.50 2.04 20.57
N MET A 135 -13.74 2.96 21.15
CA MET A 135 -12.41 2.68 21.71
C MET A 135 -12.47 1.64 22.83
N LYS A 136 -13.48 1.70 23.68
CA LYS A 136 -13.69 0.69 24.74
C LYS A 136 -14.00 -0.70 24.18
N GLU A 137 -14.79 -0.74 23.09
CA GLU A 137 -15.17 -2.01 22.46
C GLU A 137 -13.98 -2.67 21.77
N ILE A 138 -13.16 -1.92 21.03
CA ILE A 138 -11.95 -2.40 20.36
C ILE A 138 -10.98 -3.08 21.35
N GLN A 139 -10.88 -2.57 22.58
CA GLN A 139 -10.01 -3.16 23.61
C GLN A 139 -10.37 -4.60 23.98
N LYS A 140 -11.65 -5.00 23.84
CA LYS A 140 -12.10 -6.38 24.08
C LYS A 140 -11.51 -7.36 23.06
N PHE A 141 -11.11 -6.91 21.89
CA PHE A 141 -10.43 -7.70 20.87
C PHE A 141 -8.90 -7.80 21.09
N GLY A 142 -8.38 -7.14 22.13
CA GLY A 142 -6.95 -7.09 22.44
C GLY A 142 -6.18 -6.02 21.66
N TYR A 143 -6.86 -5.09 21.00
CA TYR A 143 -6.26 -3.95 20.32
C TYR A 143 -6.20 -2.72 21.22
N ARG A 144 -5.21 -1.87 20.98
CA ARG A 144 -5.15 -0.53 21.55
C ARG A 144 -5.90 0.43 20.64
N ALA A 145 -6.65 1.34 21.22
CA ALA A 145 -7.50 2.24 20.47
C ALA A 145 -6.88 3.63 20.33
N ASP A 146 -7.05 4.27 19.19
CA ASP A 146 -6.75 5.69 18.98
C ASP A 146 -7.83 6.33 18.11
N ILE A 147 -7.78 7.65 17.94
CA ILE A 147 -8.68 8.41 17.08
C ILE A 147 -7.86 9.11 16.01
N TYR A 148 -8.21 8.91 14.75
CA TYR A 148 -7.77 9.77 13.65
C TYR A 148 -8.85 10.81 13.35
N THR A 149 -8.43 12.06 13.12
CA THR A 149 -9.29 13.14 12.66
C THR A 149 -8.47 14.28 12.06
N SER A 150 -9.14 15.21 11.37
CA SER A 150 -8.49 16.43 10.88
C SER A 150 -8.19 17.41 12.02
N GLY A 151 -7.17 18.23 11.82
CA GLY A 151 -6.79 19.26 12.79
C GLY A 151 -7.86 20.32 13.03
N SER A 152 -8.73 20.59 12.06
CA SER A 152 -9.88 21.48 12.20
C SER A 152 -10.98 20.89 13.09
N TRP A 153 -11.00 19.57 13.25
CA TRP A 153 -11.96 18.86 14.08
C TRP A 153 -11.44 18.55 15.49
N ALA A 154 -10.14 18.36 15.60
CA ALA A 154 -9.49 18.14 16.90
C ALA A 154 -9.79 19.29 17.87
N ASN A 155 -10.39 18.98 19.02
CA ASN A 155 -10.86 19.90 20.06
C ASN A 155 -11.98 20.87 19.62
N ASN A 156 -12.56 20.66 18.43
CA ASN A 156 -13.74 21.39 17.95
C ASN A 156 -14.94 20.44 17.80
N LYS A 157 -14.77 19.35 17.03
CA LYS A 157 -15.82 18.33 16.84
C LYS A 157 -15.68 17.15 17.79
N MET A 158 -14.49 16.95 18.35
CA MET A 158 -14.21 15.94 19.37
C MET A 158 -13.07 16.40 20.26
N THR A 159 -13.01 15.89 21.48
CA THR A 159 -11.95 16.19 22.43
C THR A 159 -10.77 15.28 22.23
N ILE A 160 -9.61 15.84 21.85
CA ILE A 160 -8.33 15.13 21.78
C ILE A 160 -7.47 15.64 22.93
N LYS A 161 -7.31 14.83 23.99
CA LYS A 161 -6.57 15.20 25.19
C LYS A 161 -5.35 14.31 25.43
N GLY A 162 -4.27 14.92 25.92
CA GLY A 162 -3.06 14.23 26.28
C GLY A 162 -2.35 13.64 25.07
N LYS A 163 -1.75 12.46 25.25
CA LYS A 163 -1.07 11.71 24.19
C LYS A 163 -2.04 10.78 23.46
N ILE A 164 -3.20 11.29 23.07
CA ILE A 164 -4.20 10.60 22.27
C ILE A 164 -4.31 11.34 20.95
N GLY A 165 -4.59 10.59 19.88
CA GLY A 165 -4.93 11.11 18.58
C GLY A 165 -3.81 11.02 17.57
N TRP A 166 -4.22 10.67 16.40
CA TRP A 166 -3.51 10.75 15.15
C TRP A 166 -4.22 11.86 14.34
N VAL A 167 -3.56 13.00 14.21
CA VAL A 167 -4.21 14.22 13.70
C VAL A 167 -3.65 14.60 12.35
N ALA A 168 -4.54 14.80 11.37
CA ALA A 168 -4.16 15.24 10.02
C ALA A 168 -4.11 16.78 9.93
N GLY A 169 -3.09 17.26 9.26
CA GLY A 169 -2.96 18.68 8.92
C GLY A 169 -1.78 18.87 7.97
N TYR A 170 -2.06 19.44 6.81
CA TYR A 170 -1.11 19.51 5.70
C TYR A 170 -0.61 20.95 5.53
N PRO A 171 0.58 21.29 6.04
CA PRO A 171 1.13 22.62 5.88
C PRO A 171 1.56 22.86 4.44
N TYR A 172 1.32 24.06 3.93
CA TYR A 172 1.75 24.43 2.57
C TYR A 172 3.28 24.38 2.41
N VAL A 173 4.03 24.73 3.46
CA VAL A 173 5.48 24.62 3.50
C VAL A 173 5.89 23.69 4.64
N MET A 174 6.53 22.59 4.32
CA MET A 174 6.89 21.54 5.28
C MET A 174 8.14 21.85 6.11
N SER A 175 9.01 22.70 5.60
CA SER A 175 10.30 22.99 6.25
C SER A 175 10.10 23.58 7.65
N GLY A 176 10.63 22.91 8.67
CA GLY A 176 10.59 23.37 10.07
C GLY A 176 9.25 23.20 10.78
N GLN A 177 8.21 22.67 10.11
CA GLN A 177 6.90 22.49 10.74
C GLN A 177 6.88 21.30 11.69
N LYS A 178 6.21 21.49 12.84
CA LYS A 178 5.94 20.46 13.85
C LYS A 178 4.57 20.75 14.44
N TRP A 179 3.52 20.13 13.89
CA TRP A 179 2.17 20.31 14.39
C TRP A 179 1.75 19.13 15.27
N TYR A 180 0.81 19.35 16.16
CA TYR A 180 0.21 18.31 17.02
C TYR A 180 1.22 17.50 17.85
N THR A 181 2.29 18.15 18.35
CA THR A 181 3.39 17.49 19.09
C THR A 181 2.95 16.82 20.39
N ASN A 182 1.78 17.17 20.92
CA ASN A 182 1.20 16.56 22.11
C ASN A 182 0.36 15.32 21.82
N ASN A 183 0.17 14.97 20.53
CA ASN A 183 -0.59 13.80 20.08
C ASN A 183 0.35 12.62 19.79
N ASN A 184 -0.21 11.44 19.51
CA ASN A 184 0.57 10.26 19.15
C ASN A 184 1.24 10.42 17.79
N ALA A 185 0.50 10.94 16.82
CA ALA A 185 0.96 11.07 15.44
C ALA A 185 0.38 12.31 14.75
N TRP A 186 1.12 12.81 13.79
CA TRP A 186 0.71 13.87 12.88
C TRP A 186 0.83 13.37 11.43
N GLN A 187 -0.33 13.19 10.74
CA GLN A 187 -0.36 12.96 9.30
C GLN A 187 -0.16 14.31 8.60
N TRP A 188 0.95 14.45 7.92
CA TRP A 188 1.38 15.73 7.40
C TRP A 188 1.33 15.84 5.87
N SER A 189 1.09 14.73 5.16
CA SER A 189 0.91 14.72 3.71
C SER A 189 0.10 13.50 3.29
N GLY A 190 -0.73 13.68 2.25
CA GLY A 190 -1.46 12.63 1.53
C GLY A 190 -0.88 12.38 0.14
N SER A 191 0.34 12.85 -0.14
CA SER A 191 0.93 12.78 -1.48
C SER A 191 2.43 12.47 -1.49
N ALA A 192 2.92 11.79 -0.45
CA ALA A 192 4.30 11.35 -0.40
C ALA A 192 4.57 10.25 -1.45
N HIS A 193 5.75 10.28 -2.05
CA HIS A 193 6.14 9.30 -3.06
C HIS A 193 7.32 8.48 -2.57
N PHE A 194 7.23 7.17 -2.78
CA PHE A 194 8.30 6.23 -2.49
C PHE A 194 8.88 5.65 -3.77
N ARG A 195 10.19 5.46 -3.80
CA ARG A 195 10.94 5.17 -5.03
C ARG A 195 10.45 3.97 -5.84
N ILE A 196 9.94 2.92 -5.19
CA ILE A 196 9.50 1.69 -5.86
C ILE A 196 8.00 1.44 -5.74
N SER A 197 7.26 2.38 -5.18
CA SER A 197 5.80 2.31 -5.05
C SER A 197 5.13 3.30 -6.00
N TYR A 198 3.93 2.98 -6.43
CA TYR A 198 3.17 3.83 -7.34
C TYR A 198 2.07 4.60 -6.60
N GLY A 199 1.91 5.87 -6.95
CA GLY A 199 0.89 6.74 -6.38
C GLY A 199 1.40 7.63 -5.25
N GLY A 200 0.48 8.34 -4.62
CA GLY A 200 0.70 9.12 -3.41
C GLY A 200 0.34 8.31 -2.17
N PHE A 201 1.03 8.59 -1.09
CA PHE A 201 0.83 7.93 0.19
C PHE A 201 0.62 8.94 1.29
N ASP A 202 -0.24 8.57 2.22
CA ASP A 202 -0.41 9.26 3.47
C ASP A 202 0.75 8.94 4.40
N VAL A 203 1.41 9.98 4.92
CA VAL A 203 2.59 9.83 5.78
C VAL A 203 2.47 10.64 7.05
N SER A 204 2.94 10.04 8.15
CA SER A 204 2.85 10.62 9.47
C SER A 204 4.18 10.64 10.19
N GLN A 205 4.38 11.69 10.99
CA GLN A 205 5.43 11.76 11.99
C GLN A 205 4.88 11.27 13.33
N LEU A 206 5.59 10.36 13.99
CA LEU A 206 5.26 9.86 15.32
C LEU A 206 5.94 10.72 16.39
N TYR A 207 5.21 11.08 17.43
CA TYR A 207 5.72 11.81 18.60
C TYR A 207 5.85 10.91 19.84
N THR A 208 5.18 9.76 19.82
CA THR A 208 5.26 8.74 20.87
C THR A 208 5.56 7.38 20.25
N ASP A 209 5.81 6.38 21.06
CA ASP A 209 5.95 4.98 20.63
C ASP A 209 4.61 4.23 20.50
N TYR A 210 3.48 4.95 20.59
CA TYR A 210 2.16 4.33 20.61
C TYR A 210 1.89 3.44 19.40
N TYR A 211 2.37 3.78 18.22
CA TYR A 211 2.23 2.99 16.99
C TYR A 211 3.40 2.02 16.75
N THR A 212 4.44 2.06 17.59
CA THR A 212 5.64 1.23 17.45
C THR A 212 5.93 0.36 18.68
N ALA A 213 4.92 0.17 19.56
CA ALA A 213 5.03 -0.66 20.75
C ALA A 213 3.79 -1.54 20.94
N GLY A 214 3.79 -2.39 21.97
CA GLY A 214 2.65 -3.16 22.43
C GLY A 214 2.27 -4.38 21.59
N GLN A 215 2.81 -4.54 20.40
CA GLN A 215 2.53 -5.67 19.54
C GLN A 215 3.34 -6.91 19.96
N LYS A 216 2.69 -8.06 19.96
CA LYS A 216 3.38 -9.34 20.03
C LYS A 216 3.92 -9.67 18.65
N SER A 217 5.06 -9.08 18.28
CA SER A 217 5.68 -9.34 16.98
C SER A 217 6.39 -10.71 17.00
N THR A 218 6.17 -11.49 15.94
CA THR A 218 6.97 -12.69 15.63
C THR A 218 8.24 -12.33 14.85
N VAL A 219 8.41 -11.08 14.43
CA VAL A 219 9.57 -10.60 13.67
C VAL A 219 10.21 -9.42 14.40
N LYS A 220 11.44 -9.62 14.92
CA LYS A 220 12.24 -8.53 15.48
C LYS A 220 12.59 -7.51 14.39
N PRO A 221 12.42 -6.19 14.61
CA PRO A 221 12.99 -5.17 13.72
C PRO A 221 14.51 -5.35 13.69
N THR A 222 15.07 -5.60 12.53
CA THR A 222 16.52 -5.61 12.36
C THR A 222 17.00 -4.15 12.40
N ASN A 223 17.78 -3.81 13.44
CA ASN A 223 18.44 -2.52 13.59
C ASN A 223 19.37 -2.21 12.41
N LYS A 224 19.48 -0.93 12.05
CA LYS A 224 20.36 -0.38 10.99
C LYS A 224 21.86 -0.72 11.14
N ASP A 225 22.29 -1.29 12.26
CA ASP A 225 23.72 -1.44 12.60
C ASP A 225 24.33 -2.80 12.24
N ALA A 226 23.61 -3.67 11.52
CA ALA A 226 24.10 -4.99 11.13
C ALA A 226 24.52 -5.08 9.64
N VAL A 227 24.98 -3.97 9.03
CA VAL A 227 25.63 -4.00 7.72
C VAL A 227 27.11 -3.62 7.88
N LYS A 228 27.82 -4.38 8.69
CA LYS A 228 29.28 -4.55 8.56
C LYS A 228 29.67 -5.93 8.99
N ALA A 229 30.29 -6.63 8.04
CA ALA A 229 31.04 -7.86 8.20
C ALA A 229 30.26 -9.14 8.58
N ASN A 230 30.03 -10.03 7.62
CA ASN A 230 30.73 -11.31 7.64
C ASN A 230 30.70 -12.00 6.26
N ASN A 231 31.78 -11.83 5.55
CA ASN A 231 32.31 -12.89 4.72
C ASN A 231 33.03 -13.84 5.66
N GLN A 232 32.51 -15.04 5.89
CA GLN A 232 33.22 -16.31 6.00
C GLN A 232 32.36 -17.36 6.70
N GLY A 233 32.38 -18.57 6.15
CA GLY A 233 32.08 -19.77 6.91
C GLY A 233 30.83 -20.54 6.49
N ALA A 234 31.04 -21.46 5.56
CA ALA A 234 30.13 -22.57 5.31
C ALA A 234 29.97 -23.45 6.57
N ASN A 235 28.79 -23.93 6.91
CA ASN A 235 28.53 -25.36 7.01
C ASN A 235 27.05 -25.72 7.31
N LYS A 236 26.55 -26.62 6.49
CA LYS A 236 25.64 -27.76 6.65
C LYS A 236 24.75 -27.86 7.90
N ASN A 237 23.41 -27.98 7.79
CA ASN A 237 22.72 -29.25 7.60
C ASN A 237 21.18 -29.12 7.66
N THR A 238 20.54 -29.69 6.67
CA THR A 238 19.38 -30.61 6.61
C THR A 238 18.03 -30.15 7.17
N SER A 239 17.04 -29.97 6.32
CA SER A 239 16.14 -31.06 5.91
C SER A 239 15.19 -30.63 4.77
N LYS A 240 15.11 -31.49 3.79
CA LYS A 240 14.31 -31.50 2.56
C LYS A 240 12.85 -31.98 2.87
N PRO A 241 11.82 -31.61 2.00
CA PRO A 241 11.82 -32.21 0.67
C PRO A 241 11.73 -31.21 -0.48
N SER A 242 12.64 -31.37 -1.35
CA SER A 242 12.73 -30.77 -2.67
C SER A 242 11.87 -31.56 -3.64
N THR A 243 10.81 -30.95 -4.14
CA THR A 243 10.44 -31.20 -5.54
C THR A 243 11.25 -30.21 -6.35
N SER A 244 12.22 -30.67 -7.13
CA SER A 244 12.99 -29.85 -8.03
C SER A 244 12.04 -29.14 -8.99
N ALA A 245 11.85 -27.83 -8.82
CA ALA A 245 11.04 -27.04 -9.72
C ALA A 245 11.64 -27.17 -11.13
N LYS A 246 10.84 -27.62 -12.09
CA LYS A 246 11.28 -27.79 -13.48
C LYS A 246 10.77 -26.62 -14.32
N TRP A 247 11.60 -26.14 -15.24
CA TRP A 247 11.17 -25.19 -16.25
C TRP A 247 10.10 -25.80 -17.15
N VAL A 248 8.99 -25.10 -17.30
CA VAL A 248 7.88 -25.48 -18.17
C VAL A 248 7.92 -24.61 -19.42
N LYS A 249 7.80 -25.22 -20.60
CA LYS A 249 7.71 -24.49 -21.87
C LYS A 249 6.45 -23.61 -21.86
N GLU A 250 6.64 -22.33 -22.07
CA GLU A 250 5.53 -21.37 -22.08
C GLU A 250 5.89 -20.17 -22.97
N ALA A 251 5.50 -20.27 -24.24
CA ALA A 251 5.65 -19.18 -25.20
C ALA A 251 4.48 -18.19 -25.04
N LYS A 252 4.70 -17.11 -24.27
CA LYS A 252 3.71 -16.05 -24.02
C LYS A 252 4.31 -14.67 -24.17
N THR A 253 3.45 -13.70 -24.40
CA THR A 253 3.80 -12.29 -24.36
C THR A 253 3.14 -11.68 -23.12
N TYR A 254 3.93 -11.01 -22.29
CA TYR A 254 3.45 -10.32 -21.11
C TYR A 254 3.63 -8.82 -21.26
N THR A 255 2.66 -8.03 -20.80
CA THR A 255 2.79 -6.59 -20.61
C THR A 255 2.97 -6.31 -19.13
N LEU A 256 3.99 -5.58 -18.76
CA LEU A 256 4.28 -5.25 -17.37
C LEU A 256 3.24 -4.26 -16.82
N LYS A 257 2.66 -4.56 -15.66
CA LYS A 257 1.78 -3.64 -14.91
C LYS A 257 2.58 -2.62 -14.09
N THR A 258 3.78 -3.01 -13.71
CA THR A 258 4.71 -2.23 -12.90
C THR A 258 6.13 -2.37 -13.46
N ALA A 259 7.06 -1.55 -12.98
CA ALA A 259 8.47 -1.71 -13.30
C ALA A 259 9.02 -3.00 -12.70
N VAL A 260 9.65 -3.85 -13.52
CA VAL A 260 10.19 -5.16 -13.11
C VAL A 260 11.68 -5.26 -13.48
N LYS A 261 12.49 -5.76 -12.56
CA LYS A 261 13.90 -6.04 -12.83
C LYS A 261 14.02 -7.27 -13.75
N LEU A 262 14.65 -7.08 -14.91
CA LEU A 262 15.16 -8.16 -15.75
C LEU A 262 16.51 -8.58 -15.21
N ARG A 263 16.71 -9.86 -14.94
CA ARG A 263 17.87 -10.40 -14.23
C ARG A 263 18.62 -11.44 -15.03
N THR A 264 19.84 -11.75 -14.60
CA THR A 264 20.68 -12.80 -15.20
C THR A 264 20.25 -14.22 -14.81
N GLY A 265 19.36 -14.37 -13.83
CA GLY A 265 18.85 -15.67 -13.37
C GLY A 265 17.47 -15.51 -12.71
N ALA A 266 16.75 -16.61 -12.57
CA ALA A 266 15.42 -16.68 -11.97
C ALA A 266 15.49 -16.66 -10.43
N SER A 267 16.08 -15.63 -9.86
CA SER A 267 16.22 -15.42 -8.41
C SER A 267 16.27 -13.92 -8.10
N THR A 268 15.75 -13.54 -6.95
CA THR A 268 15.85 -12.17 -6.43
C THR A 268 17.29 -11.76 -6.11
N SER A 269 18.16 -12.72 -5.86
CA SER A 269 19.61 -12.51 -5.64
C SER A 269 20.43 -12.39 -6.91
N SER A 270 19.87 -12.76 -8.09
CA SER A 270 20.60 -12.64 -9.36
C SER A 270 20.77 -11.17 -9.75
N ASN A 271 21.90 -10.85 -10.41
CA ASN A 271 22.20 -9.50 -10.86
C ASN A 271 21.10 -8.95 -11.79
N ALA A 272 20.76 -7.69 -11.63
CA ALA A 272 19.85 -7.01 -12.55
C ALA A 272 20.58 -6.65 -13.85
N ILE A 273 20.02 -7.05 -14.98
CA ILE A 273 20.47 -6.62 -16.32
C ILE A 273 19.98 -5.19 -16.57
N THR A 274 18.69 -4.94 -16.28
CA THR A 274 18.04 -3.64 -16.42
C THR A 274 16.72 -3.63 -15.64
N ILE A 275 16.12 -2.47 -15.53
CA ILE A 275 14.74 -2.31 -15.06
C ILE A 275 13.86 -2.03 -16.27
N LEU A 276 12.86 -2.86 -16.49
CA LEU A 276 11.86 -2.67 -17.54
C LEU A 276 10.69 -1.86 -16.95
N PRO A 277 10.32 -0.72 -17.53
CA PRO A 277 9.22 0.10 -17.03
C PRO A 277 7.84 -0.58 -17.22
N ALA A 278 6.84 -0.10 -16.48
CA ALA A 278 5.45 -0.48 -16.73
C ALA A 278 5.07 -0.22 -18.20
N GLY A 279 4.18 -1.05 -18.75
CA GLY A 279 3.80 -1.00 -20.16
C GLY A 279 4.77 -1.73 -21.11
N THR A 280 5.97 -2.10 -20.65
CA THR A 280 6.91 -2.89 -21.48
C THR A 280 6.32 -4.25 -21.82
N THR A 281 6.42 -4.63 -23.08
CA THR A 281 6.00 -5.95 -23.57
C THR A 281 7.19 -6.90 -23.64
N VAL A 282 7.07 -8.09 -23.05
CA VAL A 282 8.14 -9.10 -22.97
C VAL A 282 7.65 -10.41 -23.57
N LYS A 283 8.35 -10.92 -24.58
CA LYS A 283 8.12 -12.27 -25.11
C LYS A 283 8.94 -13.28 -24.32
N THR A 284 8.31 -14.38 -23.92
CA THR A 284 8.93 -15.42 -23.08
C THR A 284 8.76 -16.79 -23.68
N ASP A 285 9.60 -17.74 -23.29
CA ASP A 285 9.59 -19.11 -23.82
C ASP A 285 9.45 -20.19 -22.73
N GLN A 286 9.74 -19.87 -21.48
CA GLN A 286 9.65 -20.80 -20.36
C GLN A 286 9.23 -20.07 -19.07
N ALA A 287 8.66 -20.85 -18.15
CA ALA A 287 8.30 -20.39 -16.81
C ALA A 287 8.70 -21.41 -15.74
N ILE A 288 8.95 -20.91 -14.52
CA ILE A 288 9.24 -21.72 -13.34
C ILE A 288 8.69 -21.01 -12.09
N ILE A 289 8.28 -21.80 -11.09
CA ILE A 289 8.00 -21.28 -9.76
C ILE A 289 9.15 -21.72 -8.85
N GLN A 290 9.92 -20.75 -8.35
CA GLN A 290 11.00 -21.00 -7.39
C GLN A 290 11.31 -19.77 -6.56
N GLY A 291 11.85 -19.98 -5.36
CA GLY A 291 12.22 -18.88 -4.46
C GLY A 291 11.06 -17.97 -4.09
N GLY A 292 9.83 -18.52 -4.02
CA GLY A 292 8.64 -17.77 -3.68
C GLY A 292 8.02 -16.95 -4.83
N TYR A 293 8.58 -17.03 -6.05
CA TYR A 293 8.11 -16.27 -7.21
C TYR A 293 7.87 -17.17 -8.42
N ARG A 294 6.98 -16.71 -9.30
CA ARG A 294 6.91 -17.23 -10.67
C ARG A 294 7.80 -16.39 -11.56
N TRP A 295 8.76 -17.05 -12.18
CA TRP A 295 9.72 -16.47 -13.12
C TRP A 295 9.40 -16.89 -14.54
N VAL A 296 9.62 -15.97 -15.48
CA VAL A 296 9.59 -16.27 -16.92
C VAL A 296 10.95 -15.95 -17.54
N ARG A 297 11.29 -16.70 -18.58
CA ARG A 297 12.54 -16.55 -19.32
C ARG A 297 12.29 -15.80 -20.62
N GLN A 298 13.03 -14.73 -20.83
CA GLN A 298 13.04 -13.96 -22.08
C GLN A 298 14.27 -14.35 -22.91
N PRO A 299 14.09 -14.91 -24.13
CA PRO A 299 15.18 -15.06 -25.08
C PRO A 299 15.71 -13.69 -25.52
N ARG A 300 17.03 -13.54 -25.64
CA ARG A 300 17.72 -12.33 -26.07
C ARG A 300 18.75 -12.72 -27.16
N SER A 301 19.28 -11.74 -27.87
CA SER A 301 20.33 -11.98 -28.90
C SER A 301 21.54 -12.72 -28.35
N HIS A 302 21.89 -12.46 -27.08
CA HIS A 302 22.95 -13.17 -26.37
C HIS A 302 22.41 -13.64 -25.02
N GLY A 303 22.04 -14.94 -24.94
CA GLY A 303 21.57 -15.57 -23.70
C GLY A 303 20.10 -15.27 -23.34
N TYR A 304 19.84 -15.19 -22.06
CA TYR A 304 18.49 -15.05 -21.52
C TYR A 304 18.40 -13.94 -20.47
N GLY A 305 17.22 -13.33 -20.35
CA GLY A 305 16.83 -12.53 -19.22
C GLY A 305 15.71 -13.22 -18.44
N TYR A 306 15.63 -12.96 -17.14
CA TYR A 306 14.64 -13.54 -16.26
C TYR A 306 13.90 -12.44 -15.52
N LEU A 307 12.58 -12.51 -15.50
CA LEU A 307 11.77 -11.56 -14.74
C LEU A 307 10.70 -12.29 -13.95
N ALA A 308 10.40 -11.78 -12.75
CA ALA A 308 9.29 -12.27 -11.96
C ALA A 308 7.98 -11.73 -12.55
N THR A 309 6.98 -12.61 -12.72
CA THR A 309 5.62 -12.22 -13.14
C THR A 309 4.69 -12.02 -11.96
N GLY A 310 5.10 -12.45 -10.78
CA GLY A 310 4.39 -12.33 -9.51
C GLY A 310 4.94 -13.31 -8.48
N PRO A 311 4.52 -13.16 -7.20
CA PRO A 311 4.79 -14.16 -6.18
C PRO A 311 4.10 -15.48 -6.52
N ALA A 312 4.56 -16.59 -5.93
CA ALA A 312 3.98 -17.91 -6.16
C ALA A 312 2.49 -18.01 -5.80
N SER A 313 2.02 -17.15 -4.89
CA SER A 313 0.61 -17.02 -4.48
C SER A 313 -0.24 -16.24 -5.49
N ASN A 314 0.37 -15.36 -6.31
CA ASN A 314 -0.28 -14.60 -7.39
C ASN A 314 0.64 -14.46 -8.58
N THR A 315 0.70 -15.47 -9.42
CA THR A 315 1.73 -15.66 -10.45
C THR A 315 1.68 -14.65 -11.60
N LEU A 316 0.65 -13.81 -11.70
CA LEU A 316 0.48 -12.79 -12.75
C LEU A 316 0.34 -11.37 -12.18
N GLU A 317 0.75 -11.17 -10.96
CA GLU A 317 0.59 -9.89 -10.25
C GLU A 317 1.27 -8.72 -10.97
N TYR A 318 2.52 -8.94 -11.43
CA TYR A 318 3.33 -7.87 -12.04
C TYR A 318 3.09 -7.73 -13.54
N VAL A 319 2.30 -8.63 -14.13
CA VAL A 319 2.09 -8.68 -15.58
C VAL A 319 0.61 -8.83 -15.92
N LYS A 320 0.23 -8.29 -17.08
CA LYS A 320 -0.95 -8.75 -17.80
C LYS A 320 -0.45 -9.84 -18.75
N SER A 321 -1.02 -11.05 -18.65
CA SER A 321 -0.88 -12.05 -19.71
C SER A 321 -1.43 -11.42 -20.97
N GLY A 322 -0.66 -11.40 -22.06
CA GLY A 322 -1.12 -10.83 -23.30
C GLY A 322 -2.40 -11.51 -23.74
N ALA A 323 -3.52 -10.86 -23.49
CA ALA A 323 -4.66 -11.02 -24.34
C ALA A 323 -4.16 -10.63 -25.73
N THR A 324 -4.37 -11.46 -26.72
CA THR A 324 -4.31 -11.06 -28.13
C THR A 324 -5.21 -9.85 -28.25
N HIS A 325 -4.64 -8.65 -28.29
CA HIS A 325 -5.43 -7.44 -28.42
C HIS A 325 -6.14 -7.52 -29.77
N THR A 326 -7.45 -7.62 -29.74
CA THR A 326 -8.27 -7.44 -30.92
C THR A 326 -8.31 -5.95 -31.21
N TYR A 327 -7.90 -5.59 -32.40
CA TYR A 327 -7.90 -4.21 -32.85
C TYR A 327 -9.08 -3.94 -33.78
N TYR A 328 -9.68 -2.78 -33.62
CA TYR A 328 -10.62 -2.20 -34.56
C TYR A 328 -9.97 -1.05 -35.29
N THR A 329 -10.06 -1.02 -36.62
CA THR A 329 -9.62 0.14 -37.40
C THR A 329 -10.80 1.09 -37.60
N VAL A 330 -10.69 2.31 -37.11
CA VAL A 330 -11.70 3.35 -37.20
C VAL A 330 -12.04 3.62 -38.66
N LYS A 331 -13.34 3.62 -38.97
CA LYS A 331 -13.88 3.96 -40.29
C LYS A 331 -14.49 5.35 -40.28
N SER A 332 -14.70 5.93 -41.46
CA SER A 332 -15.45 7.19 -41.59
C SER A 332 -16.85 7.06 -40.98
N GLY A 333 -17.26 8.02 -40.18
CA GLY A 333 -18.54 8.02 -39.44
C GLY A 333 -18.55 7.26 -38.13
N ASP A 334 -17.43 6.64 -37.72
CA ASP A 334 -17.35 6.00 -36.41
C ASP A 334 -17.28 7.00 -35.27
N SER A 335 -17.85 6.60 -34.14
CA SER A 335 -17.72 7.29 -32.85
C SER A 335 -17.28 6.31 -31.78
N TRP A 336 -16.75 6.82 -30.65
CA TRP A 336 -16.42 6.01 -29.47
C TRP A 336 -17.60 5.13 -29.06
N TRP A 337 -18.82 5.68 -29.08
CA TRP A 337 -20.01 4.93 -28.71
C TRP A 337 -20.29 3.79 -29.70
N ALA A 338 -20.29 4.07 -31.01
CA ALA A 338 -20.60 3.08 -32.04
C ALA A 338 -19.59 1.91 -32.05
N ILE A 339 -18.28 2.22 -31.89
CA ILE A 339 -17.24 1.18 -31.80
C ILE A 339 -17.39 0.37 -30.53
N ALA A 340 -17.68 1.00 -29.38
CA ALA A 340 -17.88 0.32 -28.11
C ALA A 340 -19.07 -0.66 -28.19
N GLN A 341 -20.21 -0.22 -28.70
CA GLN A 341 -21.40 -1.07 -28.86
C GLN A 341 -21.13 -2.31 -29.73
N ARG A 342 -20.48 -2.13 -30.89
CA ARG A 342 -20.14 -3.25 -31.79
C ARG A 342 -19.21 -4.28 -31.15
N ASN A 343 -18.41 -3.86 -30.16
CA ASN A 343 -17.43 -4.73 -29.50
C ASN A 343 -17.84 -5.16 -28.08
N GLY A 344 -19.08 -4.86 -27.65
CA GLY A 344 -19.59 -5.22 -26.34
C GLY A 344 -18.87 -4.53 -25.19
N LEU A 345 -18.39 -3.30 -25.40
CA LEU A 345 -17.63 -2.50 -24.44
C LEU A 345 -18.42 -1.28 -23.97
N ASN A 346 -18.08 -0.79 -22.79
CA ASN A 346 -18.47 0.55 -22.39
C ASN A 346 -17.58 1.59 -23.11
N MET A 347 -18.17 2.70 -23.56
CA MET A 347 -17.47 3.76 -24.32
C MET A 347 -16.28 4.35 -23.52
N THR A 348 -16.44 4.58 -22.23
CA THR A 348 -15.39 5.08 -21.36
C THR A 348 -14.25 4.07 -21.22
N THR A 349 -14.60 2.78 -21.07
CA THR A 349 -13.61 1.69 -21.04
C THR A 349 -12.82 1.62 -22.34
N LEU A 350 -13.51 1.69 -23.50
CA LEU A 350 -12.85 1.70 -24.81
C LEU A 350 -11.88 2.86 -24.95
N ALA A 351 -12.26 4.06 -24.52
CA ALA A 351 -11.40 5.24 -24.61
C ALA A 351 -10.18 5.08 -23.66
N SER A 352 -10.40 4.72 -22.41
CA SER A 352 -9.34 4.60 -21.39
C SER A 352 -8.31 3.51 -21.70
N GLN A 353 -8.74 2.35 -22.22
CA GLN A 353 -7.81 1.28 -22.61
C GLN A 353 -6.94 1.65 -23.82
N ASN A 354 -7.32 2.69 -24.55
CA ASN A 354 -6.54 3.26 -25.64
C ASN A 354 -5.76 4.53 -25.23
N GLY A 355 -5.69 4.85 -23.91
CA GLY A 355 -5.00 6.03 -23.40
C GLY A 355 -5.67 7.33 -23.78
N LYS A 356 -6.99 7.33 -23.99
CA LYS A 356 -7.80 8.45 -24.46
C LYS A 356 -9.03 8.66 -23.57
N THR A 357 -9.69 9.80 -23.77
CA THR A 357 -11.01 10.08 -23.19
C THR A 357 -12.09 10.01 -24.28
N ILE A 358 -13.35 9.90 -23.90
CA ILE A 358 -14.47 9.90 -24.84
C ILE A 358 -14.60 11.22 -25.65
N TYR A 359 -13.94 12.27 -25.19
CA TYR A 359 -13.88 13.57 -25.87
C TYR A 359 -12.69 13.68 -26.84
N THR A 360 -11.78 12.71 -26.86
CA THR A 360 -10.66 12.68 -27.80
C THR A 360 -11.18 12.32 -29.18
N THR A 361 -10.88 13.14 -30.18
CA THR A 361 -11.25 12.84 -31.58
C THR A 361 -10.54 11.59 -32.08
N ILE A 362 -11.27 10.73 -32.76
CA ILE A 362 -10.74 9.54 -33.46
C ILE A 362 -10.83 9.78 -34.97
N TYR A 363 -9.87 9.24 -35.70
CA TYR A 363 -9.75 9.46 -37.13
C TYR A 363 -9.83 8.15 -37.91
N PRO A 364 -10.40 8.14 -39.11
CA PRO A 364 -10.36 6.97 -39.99
C PRO A 364 -8.94 6.46 -40.18
N GLY A 365 -8.76 5.13 -40.14
CA GLY A 365 -7.44 4.49 -40.19
C GLY A 365 -6.78 4.29 -38.81
N GLN A 366 -7.22 4.96 -37.77
CA GLN A 366 -6.69 4.79 -36.42
C GLN A 366 -7.03 3.39 -35.91
N ARG A 367 -6.06 2.68 -35.31
CA ARG A 367 -6.29 1.37 -34.67
C ARG A 367 -6.58 1.55 -33.19
N LEU A 368 -7.70 1.02 -32.74
CA LEU A 368 -8.10 0.98 -31.34
C LEU A 368 -8.10 -0.45 -30.83
N VAL A 369 -7.58 -0.65 -29.62
CA VAL A 369 -7.72 -1.92 -28.88
C VAL A 369 -9.17 -2.04 -28.46
N VAL A 370 -9.82 -3.16 -28.84
CA VAL A 370 -11.22 -3.45 -28.52
C VAL A 370 -11.40 -4.72 -27.67
N ARG A 371 -10.30 -5.44 -27.43
CA ARG A 371 -10.26 -6.59 -26.52
C ARG A 371 -8.84 -6.88 -26.08
#